data_1b60f0fb6c9648fb39e8b98f7646b044
#
_entry.id   1b60f0fb6c9648fb39e8b98f7646b044
#
_cell.length_a   1.000
_cell.length_b   1.000
_cell.length_c   1.000
_cell.angle_alpha   90.00
_cell.angle_beta   90.00
_cell.angle_gamma   90.00
#
_symmetry.space_group_name_H-M   'P 1'
#
loop_
_entity.id
_entity.type
_entity.pdbx_description
1 polymer ?
#
loop_
_entity_poly.entity_id
_entity_poly.type
_entity_poly.pdbx_seq_one_letter_code
_entity_poly.pdbx_strand_id
1 'polypeptide(L)'
;MKFEIQAVLSATDIHRAKHWYSDKLGLEPVSIDGEPLGPGSNTALQYDTGTARFSIYYTPHAGNNKATAVRLLVDDFDTAHAELLAKGVPFDTFDIDILNEPDGTPYWENGVLISPDGEKTAWFQDSEGNVLSIGTVWG
;
A
#
# COMPACT_ATOMS: atom_id res chain seq x y z
N MET A 1 28.31 -8.97 -1.70
CA MET A 1 27.54 -8.02 -0.87
C MET A 1 26.34 -8.76 -0.31
N LYS A 2 26.13 -8.66 0.99
CA LYS A 2 24.88 -9.13 1.62
C LYS A 2 24.02 -7.91 1.93
N PHE A 3 22.72 -8.01 1.64
CA PHE A 3 21.79 -6.92 1.94
C PHE A 3 20.39 -7.46 2.18
N GLU A 4 19.60 -6.70 2.91
CA GLU A 4 18.16 -6.88 3.06
C GLU A 4 17.44 -5.75 2.31
N ILE A 5 16.20 -5.99 1.92
CA ILE A 5 15.37 -4.99 1.25
C ILE A 5 14.31 -4.51 2.23
N GLN A 6 14.19 -3.20 2.34
CA GLN A 6 13.15 -2.57 3.14
C GLN A 6 12.39 -1.58 2.25
N ALA A 7 11.07 -1.65 2.27
CA ALA A 7 10.24 -0.65 1.60
C ALA A 7 10.29 0.66 2.38
N VAL A 8 10.34 1.77 1.67
CA VAL A 8 10.36 3.12 2.26
C VAL A 8 9.30 3.94 1.56
N LEU A 9 8.30 4.38 2.32
CA LEU A 9 7.22 5.22 1.84
C LEU A 9 7.44 6.66 2.31
N SER A 10 6.69 7.57 1.71
CA SER A 10 6.85 9.00 1.98
C SER A 10 5.57 9.63 2.49
N ALA A 11 5.72 10.71 3.26
CA ALA A 11 4.60 11.45 3.81
C ALA A 11 4.93 12.94 3.87
N THR A 12 3.96 13.80 3.56
CA THR A 12 4.06 15.23 3.85
C THR A 12 3.56 15.54 5.26
N ASP A 13 2.79 14.63 5.86
CA ASP A 13 2.28 14.75 7.21
C ASP A 13 2.39 13.39 7.91
N ILE A 14 3.43 13.24 8.73
CA ILE A 14 3.71 11.99 9.45
C ILE A 14 2.59 11.63 10.44
N HIS A 15 2.00 12.62 11.10
CA HIS A 15 0.90 12.38 12.04
C HIS A 15 -0.32 11.82 11.34
N ARG A 16 -0.68 12.38 10.18
CA ARG A 16 -1.77 11.88 9.35
C ARG A 16 -1.49 10.47 8.83
N ALA A 17 -0.27 10.21 8.37
CA ALA A 17 0.15 8.88 7.94
C ALA A 17 0.01 7.86 9.06
N LYS A 18 0.53 8.17 10.25
CA LYS A 18 0.43 7.29 11.42
C LYS A 18 -1.02 6.93 11.73
N HIS A 19 -1.90 7.92 11.70
CA HIS A 19 -3.33 7.71 11.95
C HIS A 19 -3.99 6.82 10.89
N TRP A 20 -3.65 7.06 9.61
CA TRP A 20 -4.22 6.27 8.51
C TRP A 20 -3.82 4.79 8.60
N TYR A 21 -2.54 4.49 8.82
CA TYR A 21 -2.06 3.11 8.91
C TYR A 21 -2.66 2.39 10.13
N SER A 22 -2.84 3.08 11.23
CA SER A 22 -3.53 2.53 12.40
C SER A 22 -5.00 2.23 12.10
N ASP A 23 -5.72 3.20 11.53
CA ASP A 23 -7.15 3.09 11.28
C ASP A 23 -7.50 2.10 10.15
N LYS A 24 -6.76 2.14 9.04
CA LYS A 24 -7.10 1.36 7.84
C LYS A 24 -6.42 -0.02 7.80
N LEU A 25 -5.19 -0.12 8.24
CA LEU A 25 -4.42 -1.36 8.18
C LEU A 25 -4.18 -2.02 9.54
N GLY A 26 -4.57 -1.36 10.64
CA GLY A 26 -4.36 -1.88 11.99
C GLY A 26 -2.89 -1.94 12.39
N LEU A 27 -2.04 -1.10 11.80
CA LEU A 27 -0.61 -1.11 12.04
C LEU A 27 -0.19 0.05 12.94
N GLU A 28 0.55 -0.28 14.01
CA GLU A 28 1.19 0.72 14.88
C GLU A 28 2.70 0.69 14.64
N PRO A 29 3.38 1.84 14.61
CA PRO A 29 4.82 1.85 14.44
C PRO A 29 5.52 1.22 15.66
N VAL A 30 6.58 0.47 15.40
CA VAL A 30 7.41 -0.12 16.47
C VAL A 30 8.44 0.87 17.02
N SER A 31 8.77 1.89 16.24
CA SER A 31 9.57 3.02 16.69
C SER A 31 9.25 4.27 15.90
N ILE A 32 9.49 5.42 16.52
CA ILE A 32 9.29 6.75 15.94
C ILE A 32 10.58 7.51 16.13
N ASP A 33 11.23 7.89 15.03
CA ASP A 33 12.45 8.67 15.04
C ASP A 33 12.12 10.15 14.93
N GLY A 34 12.46 10.93 15.96
CA GLY A 34 12.18 12.35 16.01
C GLY A 34 10.89 12.73 16.73
N GLU A 35 10.90 13.85 17.37
CA GLU A 35 9.78 14.44 18.10
C GLU A 35 9.81 15.98 17.93
N PRO A 36 8.63 16.66 17.88
CA PRO A 36 7.28 16.12 17.91
C PRO A 36 6.82 15.61 16.56
N LEU A 37 5.81 14.73 16.56
CA LEU A 37 5.08 14.34 15.36
C LEU A 37 4.13 15.48 14.96
N GLY A 38 4.08 15.78 13.68
CA GLY A 38 3.15 16.78 13.17
C GLY A 38 3.44 17.15 11.72
N PRO A 39 2.61 18.00 11.10
CA PRO A 39 2.85 18.50 9.76
C PRO A 39 4.23 19.15 9.66
N GLY A 40 5.02 18.76 8.65
CA GLY A 40 6.36 19.29 8.45
C GLY A 40 7.41 18.74 9.40
N SER A 41 7.06 17.80 10.27
CA SER A 41 8.03 17.14 11.16
C SER A 41 8.99 16.27 10.35
N ASN A 42 10.28 16.40 10.61
CA ASN A 42 11.32 15.59 9.99
C ASN A 42 11.48 14.25 10.74
N THR A 43 10.41 13.47 10.76
CA THR A 43 10.27 12.26 11.55
C THR A 43 10.11 11.05 10.62
N ALA A 44 10.53 9.89 11.11
CA ALA A 44 10.29 8.62 10.43
C ALA A 44 9.53 7.66 11.34
N LEU A 45 8.60 6.92 10.75
CA LEU A 45 7.87 5.84 11.41
C LEU A 45 8.46 4.50 10.94
N GLN A 46 8.73 3.61 11.88
CA GLN A 46 9.21 2.26 11.57
C GLN A 46 8.11 1.25 11.87
N TYR A 47 7.83 0.37 10.90
CA TYR A 47 6.80 -0.66 11.03
C TYR A 47 7.39 -2.05 10.88
N ASP A 48 6.82 -3.01 11.59
CA ASP A 48 7.15 -4.42 11.48
C ASP A 48 5.84 -5.22 11.31
N THR A 49 5.69 -5.89 10.19
CA THR A 49 4.50 -6.70 9.89
C THR A 49 4.63 -8.14 10.39
N GLY A 50 5.77 -8.50 10.99
CA GLY A 50 6.11 -9.86 11.37
C GLY A 50 6.88 -10.62 10.30
N THR A 51 6.66 -10.28 9.02
CA THR A 51 7.37 -10.91 7.89
C THR A 51 8.31 -9.94 7.19
N ALA A 52 8.09 -8.64 7.34
CA ALA A 52 8.91 -7.60 6.73
C ALA A 52 8.86 -6.32 7.56
N ARG A 53 9.81 -5.45 7.32
CA ARG A 53 9.83 -4.09 7.87
C ARG A 53 9.70 -3.07 6.76
N PHE A 54 9.02 -1.97 7.06
CA PHE A 54 8.98 -0.80 6.19
C PHE A 54 9.00 0.47 7.03
N SER A 55 9.33 1.57 6.39
CA SER A 55 9.33 2.87 7.06
C SER A 55 8.55 3.89 6.26
N ILE A 56 8.10 4.94 6.94
CA ILE A 56 7.50 6.13 6.33
C ILE A 56 8.28 7.33 6.84
N TYR A 57 8.80 8.15 5.92
CA TYR A 57 9.57 9.33 6.29
C TYR A 57 8.96 10.59 5.71
N TYR A 58 9.26 11.72 6.37
CA TYR A 58 8.82 13.02 5.88
C TYR A 58 9.59 13.46 4.64
N THR A 59 8.86 13.89 3.63
CA THR A 59 9.41 14.61 2.48
C THR A 59 8.32 15.45 1.84
N PRO A 60 8.64 16.68 1.35
CA PRO A 60 7.67 17.48 0.61
C PRO A 60 7.30 16.89 -0.77
N HIS A 61 8.00 15.83 -1.20
CA HIS A 61 7.79 15.17 -2.50
C HIS A 61 6.82 13.98 -2.43
N ALA A 62 6.19 13.72 -1.29
CA ALA A 62 5.25 12.62 -1.15
C ALA A 62 4.06 12.76 -2.12
N GLY A 63 3.57 11.62 -2.61
CA GLY A 63 2.40 11.58 -3.50
C GLY A 63 2.70 11.83 -4.98
N ASN A 64 3.94 12.04 -5.36
CA ASN A 64 4.31 12.31 -6.76
C ASN A 64 4.44 11.04 -7.59
N ASN A 65 4.75 9.92 -6.99
CA ASN A 65 4.86 8.64 -7.69
C ASN A 65 3.49 7.96 -7.77
N LYS A 66 3.02 7.68 -8.98
CA LYS A 66 1.73 7.02 -9.23
C LYS A 66 1.87 5.53 -9.55
N ALA A 67 3.08 5.00 -9.55
CA ALA A 67 3.31 3.57 -9.65
C ALA A 67 3.13 2.88 -8.29
N THR A 68 2.86 1.57 -8.32
CA THR A 68 2.73 0.78 -7.09
C THR A 68 4.03 0.83 -6.29
N ALA A 69 3.95 1.31 -5.06
CA ALA A 69 5.10 1.37 -4.16
C ALA A 69 5.26 0.09 -3.35
N VAL A 70 4.15 -0.50 -2.90
CA VAL A 70 4.16 -1.70 -2.05
C VAL A 70 2.96 -2.56 -2.40
N ARG A 71 3.17 -3.87 -2.50
CA ARG A 71 2.12 -4.87 -2.61
C ARG A 71 2.00 -5.59 -1.26
N LEU A 72 0.80 -5.57 -0.70
CA LEU A 72 0.49 -6.30 0.52
C LEU A 72 0.01 -7.70 0.14
N LEU A 73 0.77 -8.71 0.53
CA LEU A 73 0.41 -10.09 0.26
C LEU A 73 -0.55 -10.58 1.35
N VAL A 74 -1.73 -11.02 0.95
CA VAL A 74 -2.77 -11.48 1.86
C VAL A 74 -3.13 -12.92 1.55
N ASP A 75 -3.48 -13.69 2.58
CA ASP A 75 -3.86 -15.10 2.42
C ASP A 75 -5.28 -15.23 1.86
N ASP A 76 -6.17 -14.35 2.29
CA ASP A 76 -7.57 -14.32 1.85
C ASP A 76 -7.88 -12.95 1.24
N PHE A 77 -7.84 -12.88 -0.09
CA PHE A 77 -8.05 -11.63 -0.81
C PHE A 77 -9.44 -11.05 -0.55
N ASP A 78 -10.48 -11.88 -0.64
CA ASP A 78 -11.86 -11.38 -0.53
C ASP A 78 -12.14 -10.80 0.86
N THR A 79 -11.61 -11.41 1.89
CA THR A 79 -11.71 -10.89 3.27
C THR A 79 -10.97 -9.56 3.43
N ALA A 80 -9.74 -9.47 2.93
CA ALA A 80 -8.94 -8.24 3.02
C ALA A 80 -9.60 -7.09 2.24
N HIS A 81 -10.10 -7.38 1.05
CA HIS A 81 -10.82 -6.41 0.21
C HIS A 81 -12.07 -5.89 0.93
N ALA A 82 -12.87 -6.80 1.51
CA ALA A 82 -14.08 -6.43 2.23
C ALA A 82 -13.77 -5.58 3.48
N GLU A 83 -12.70 -5.90 4.21
CA GLU A 83 -12.28 -5.12 5.39
C GLU A 83 -11.90 -3.70 5.01
N LEU A 84 -11.14 -3.51 3.93
CA LEU A 84 -10.74 -2.18 3.46
C LEU A 84 -11.96 -1.38 2.97
N LEU A 85 -12.88 -2.02 2.24
CA LEU A 85 -14.13 -1.36 1.84
C LEU A 85 -14.95 -0.93 3.05
N ALA A 86 -15.06 -1.77 4.07
CA ALA A 86 -15.81 -1.45 5.30
C ALA A 86 -15.20 -0.27 6.05
N LYS A 87 -13.90 -0.05 5.91
CA LYS A 87 -13.19 1.09 6.51
C LYS A 87 -13.19 2.34 5.61
N GLY A 88 -13.88 2.29 4.48
CA GLY A 88 -14.04 3.44 3.60
C GLY A 88 -12.84 3.69 2.67
N VAL A 89 -11.98 2.69 2.44
CA VAL A 89 -10.87 2.83 1.50
C VAL A 89 -11.39 2.68 0.08
N PRO A 90 -11.26 3.71 -0.78
CA PRO A 90 -11.63 3.59 -2.18
C PRO A 90 -10.56 2.82 -2.96
N PHE A 91 -10.99 2.01 -3.92
CA PHE A 91 -10.08 1.31 -4.82
C PHE A 91 -10.01 2.02 -6.16
N ASP A 92 -8.80 2.11 -6.70
CA ASP A 92 -8.52 2.78 -7.96
C ASP A 92 -8.53 1.76 -9.11
N THR A 93 -8.97 2.21 -10.28
CA THR A 93 -8.89 1.45 -11.52
C THR A 93 -8.10 2.24 -12.55
N PHE A 94 -7.57 1.55 -13.55
CA PHE A 94 -6.84 2.17 -14.64
C PHE A 94 -7.18 1.47 -15.96
N ASP A 95 -6.74 2.04 -17.09
CA ASP A 95 -6.95 1.45 -18.40
C ASP A 95 -6.12 0.18 -18.55
N ILE A 96 -6.80 -0.98 -18.72
CA ILE A 96 -6.18 -2.29 -18.86
C ILE A 96 -5.96 -2.72 -20.29
N ASP A 97 -6.35 -1.92 -21.29
CA ASP A 97 -6.14 -2.23 -22.70
C ASP A 97 -4.65 -2.40 -23.04
N ILE A 98 -3.78 -1.77 -22.21
CA ILE A 98 -2.32 -1.90 -22.33
C ILE A 98 -1.79 -3.22 -21.78
N LEU A 99 -2.61 -4.02 -21.09
CA LEU A 99 -2.23 -5.26 -20.41
C LEU A 99 -2.60 -6.50 -21.23
N ASN A 100 -2.62 -6.41 -22.57
CA ASN A 100 -2.87 -7.55 -23.43
C ASN A 100 -1.79 -8.62 -23.23
N GLU A 101 -2.20 -9.77 -22.71
CA GLU A 101 -1.32 -10.90 -22.45
C GLU A 101 -1.67 -12.06 -23.40
N PRO A 102 -0.70 -12.95 -23.72
CA PRO A 102 -0.95 -14.08 -24.60
C PRO A 102 -2.06 -15.03 -24.12
N ASP A 103 -2.25 -15.14 -22.80
CA ASP A 103 -3.17 -16.06 -22.16
C ASP A 103 -4.58 -15.50 -21.98
N GLY A 104 -4.82 -14.28 -22.45
CA GLY A 104 -6.11 -13.60 -22.34
C GLY A 104 -5.99 -12.21 -21.78
N THR A 105 -7.13 -11.53 -21.67
CA THR A 105 -7.19 -10.16 -21.17
C THR A 105 -7.70 -10.16 -19.74
N PRO A 106 -7.00 -9.47 -18.81
CA PRO A 106 -7.53 -9.25 -17.47
C PRO A 106 -8.77 -8.37 -17.54
N TYR A 107 -9.61 -8.43 -16.52
CA TYR A 107 -10.83 -7.63 -16.46
C TYR A 107 -11.09 -7.10 -15.05
N TRP A 108 -11.82 -5.99 -14.97
CA TRP A 108 -12.23 -5.38 -13.71
C TRP A 108 -13.56 -5.93 -13.23
N GLU A 109 -13.64 -6.26 -11.95
CA GLU A 109 -14.87 -6.63 -11.27
C GLU A 109 -14.88 -6.02 -9.87
N ASN A 110 -15.79 -5.07 -9.61
CA ASN A 110 -15.92 -4.37 -8.32
C ASN A 110 -14.61 -3.73 -7.84
N GLY A 111 -13.84 -3.12 -8.75
CA GLY A 111 -12.56 -2.50 -8.42
C GLY A 111 -11.41 -3.49 -8.26
N VAL A 112 -11.62 -4.75 -8.60
CA VAL A 112 -10.60 -5.80 -8.54
C VAL A 112 -10.19 -6.19 -9.95
N LEU A 113 -8.90 -6.20 -10.22
CA LEU A 113 -8.37 -6.73 -11.47
C LEU A 113 -8.21 -8.24 -11.35
N ILE A 114 -8.88 -8.96 -12.25
CA ILE A 114 -8.83 -10.41 -12.31
C ILE A 114 -8.02 -10.81 -13.52
N SER A 115 -6.90 -11.48 -13.29
CA SER A 115 -6.01 -11.99 -14.34
C SER A 115 -6.59 -13.28 -14.97
N PRO A 116 -6.15 -13.66 -16.20
CA PRO A 116 -6.64 -14.86 -16.85
C PRO A 116 -6.47 -16.14 -16.03
N ASP A 117 -5.45 -16.19 -15.16
CA ASP A 117 -5.22 -17.32 -14.23
C ASP A 117 -6.07 -17.26 -12.96
N GLY A 118 -6.94 -16.25 -12.83
CA GLY A 118 -7.80 -16.05 -11.67
C GLY A 118 -7.17 -15.27 -10.52
N GLU A 119 -5.93 -14.80 -10.67
CA GLU A 119 -5.28 -14.00 -9.66
C GLU A 119 -5.98 -12.64 -9.53
N LYS A 120 -6.14 -12.15 -8.30
CA LYS A 120 -6.82 -10.90 -7.97
C LYS A 120 -5.84 -9.87 -7.44
N THR A 121 -6.01 -8.62 -7.89
CA THR A 121 -5.26 -7.47 -7.38
C THR A 121 -6.19 -6.27 -7.27
N ALA A 122 -6.05 -5.49 -6.22
CA ALA A 122 -6.74 -4.22 -6.06
C ALA A 122 -5.77 -3.15 -5.59
N TRP A 123 -5.92 -1.92 -6.11
CA TRP A 123 -5.05 -0.79 -5.81
C TRP A 123 -5.79 0.28 -5.04
N PHE A 124 -5.10 0.90 -4.11
CA PHE A 124 -5.60 2.01 -3.31
C PHE A 124 -4.43 2.93 -2.93
N GLN A 125 -4.77 4.08 -2.38
CA GLN A 125 -3.76 5.02 -1.91
C GLN A 125 -3.86 5.17 -0.39
N ASP A 126 -2.71 5.40 0.25
CA ASP A 126 -2.70 5.84 1.64
C ASP A 126 -3.05 7.33 1.74
N SER A 127 -3.02 7.88 2.95
CA SER A 127 -3.34 9.30 3.19
C SER A 127 -2.34 10.26 2.54
N GLU A 128 -1.17 9.76 2.12
CA GLU A 128 -0.07 10.57 1.60
C GLU A 128 0.11 10.43 0.08
N GLY A 129 -0.76 9.64 -0.56
CA GLY A 129 -0.71 9.42 -1.99
C GLY A 129 0.24 8.31 -2.43
N ASN A 130 0.77 7.52 -1.50
CA ASN A 130 1.49 6.31 -1.88
C ASN A 130 0.50 5.29 -2.46
N VAL A 131 0.85 4.70 -3.60
CA VAL A 131 0.01 3.69 -4.25
C VAL A 131 0.36 2.32 -3.70
N LEU A 132 -0.63 1.67 -3.11
CA LEU A 132 -0.52 0.35 -2.52
C LEU A 132 -1.41 -0.64 -3.29
N SER A 133 -1.09 -1.91 -3.22
CA SER A 133 -1.98 -2.95 -3.71
C SER A 133 -2.12 -4.08 -2.71
N ILE A 134 -3.23 -4.80 -2.79
CA ILE A 134 -3.39 -6.09 -2.12
C ILE A 134 -3.49 -7.18 -3.18
N GLY A 135 -2.97 -8.34 -2.87
CA GLY A 135 -3.02 -9.50 -3.74
C GLY A 135 -2.51 -10.75 -3.03
N THR A 136 -2.71 -11.89 -3.65
CA THR A 136 -2.16 -13.15 -3.15
C THR A 136 -0.71 -13.32 -3.59
N VAL A 137 0.01 -14.21 -2.93
CA VAL A 137 1.37 -14.55 -3.33
C VAL A 137 1.35 -15.20 -4.71
N TRP A 138 2.25 -14.77 -5.59
CA TRP A 138 2.46 -15.45 -6.85
C TRP A 138 3.00 -16.85 -6.58
N GLY A 139 2.18 -17.82 -6.89
CA GLY A 139 2.50 -19.23 -6.67
C GLY A 139 3.03 -19.91 -7.88
#